data_c83c4502da384ccaca3067fb633603ce
#
_entry.id   c83c4502da384ccaca3067fb633603ce
#
_cell.length_a   1.000
_cell.length_b   1.000
_cell.length_c   1.000
_cell.angle_alpha   90.00
_cell.angle_beta   90.00
_cell.angle_gamma   90.00
#
_symmetry.space_group_name_H-M   'P 1'
#
loop_
_entity.id
_entity.type
_entity.pdbx_description
1 polymer ?
#
loop_
_entity_poly.entity_id
_entity_poly.type
_entity_poly.pdbx_seq_one_letter_code
_entity_poly.pdbx_strand_id
1 'polypeptide(L)'
;MRSEVGGASCVPGVLARHLALSVVTADPLAPLLDLPGVADGVAATRSAVDTLLNNRSLRRHSPDVSAESSLRGAWISAVLSGASVALADVRSGAAASDPLVQGALRAQAAIGALADTWTHAPRQALARLHALAAADLVGDRDALGRPAAGSAQRLDALAAVLDVTQAPATVVAAIVHGEILSLDAFAPVSGLVARAAVRLTLIDRGLDPKSLVVVEAGHRDLGARYGSALTAYRSGTPDGIAQWLNHCAEAIVTGVRETTAICEAMARG
;
A
#
# COMPACT_ATOMS: atom_id res chain seq x y z
N MET A 1 19.99 7.49 -46.72
CA MET A 1 19.82 8.16 -45.46
C MET A 1 18.76 7.38 -44.68
N ARG A 2 19.18 6.57 -43.73
CA ARG A 2 18.30 5.80 -42.84
C ARG A 2 18.27 6.59 -41.51
N SER A 3 17.11 7.07 -41.11
CA SER A 3 16.89 7.68 -39.80
C SER A 3 16.71 6.57 -38.75
N GLU A 4 17.68 6.51 -37.85
CA GLU A 4 17.59 5.68 -36.65
C GLU A 4 16.56 6.29 -35.68
N VAL A 5 15.54 5.53 -35.38
CA VAL A 5 14.58 5.83 -34.33
C VAL A 5 15.22 5.39 -33.02
N GLY A 6 15.48 6.33 -32.14
CA GLY A 6 16.07 6.10 -30.82
C GLY A 6 15.17 5.20 -29.96
N GLY A 7 15.72 4.04 -29.60
CA GLY A 7 15.09 3.14 -28.65
C GLY A 7 15.07 3.77 -27.25
N ALA A 8 13.91 3.90 -26.68
CA ALA A 8 13.74 4.24 -25.27
C ALA A 8 14.41 3.16 -24.42
N SER A 9 15.49 3.53 -23.72
CA SER A 9 16.16 2.68 -22.74
C SER A 9 15.21 2.41 -21.58
N CYS A 10 14.63 1.20 -21.57
CA CYS A 10 13.83 0.70 -20.47
C CYS A 10 14.77 0.45 -19.29
N VAL A 11 14.73 1.28 -18.26
CA VAL A 11 15.47 1.07 -17.01
C VAL A 11 14.89 -0.17 -16.34
N PRO A 12 15.66 -1.24 -16.08
CA PRO A 12 15.15 -2.43 -15.39
C PRO A 12 14.76 -2.04 -13.96
N GLY A 13 13.52 -2.26 -13.60
CA GLY A 13 13.05 -2.03 -12.22
C GLY A 13 13.73 -2.93 -11.19
N VAL A 14 13.57 -2.58 -9.93
CA VAL A 14 14.19 -3.26 -8.76
C VAL A 14 14.02 -4.79 -8.83
N LEU A 15 12.83 -5.28 -9.18
CA LEU A 15 12.55 -6.71 -9.32
C LEU A 15 13.35 -7.38 -10.44
N ALA A 16 13.56 -6.72 -11.57
CA ALA A 16 14.27 -7.30 -12.70
C ALA A 16 15.77 -7.54 -12.42
N ARG A 17 16.40 -6.71 -11.59
CA ARG A 17 17.82 -6.87 -11.23
C ARG A 17 18.07 -8.00 -10.23
N HIS A 18 17.10 -8.29 -9.34
CA HIS A 18 17.24 -9.36 -8.34
C HIS A 18 16.83 -10.75 -8.85
N LEU A 19 15.99 -10.82 -9.91
CA LEU A 19 15.58 -12.10 -10.51
C LEU A 19 16.60 -12.70 -11.49
N ALA A 20 17.66 -11.96 -11.86
CA ALA A 20 18.64 -12.41 -12.85
C ALA A 20 19.79 -13.27 -12.31
N LEU A 21 19.84 -13.54 -11.00
CA LEU A 21 20.94 -14.30 -10.41
C LEU A 21 20.44 -15.46 -9.53
N SER A 22 20.71 -16.66 -10.00
CA SER A 22 20.76 -17.96 -9.31
C SER A 22 19.49 -18.80 -9.24
N VAL A 23 19.55 -19.91 -9.95
CA VAL A 23 18.77 -21.13 -9.70
C VAL A 23 19.22 -21.72 -8.36
N VAL A 24 18.64 -21.24 -7.28
CA VAL A 24 18.53 -21.90 -5.97
C VAL A 24 17.30 -21.27 -5.30
N THR A 25 16.52 -22.07 -4.63
CA THR A 25 15.31 -21.82 -3.86
C THR A 25 15.40 -20.72 -2.77
N ALA A 26 16.16 -19.66 -3.00
CA ALA A 26 16.29 -18.54 -2.07
C ALA A 26 15.12 -17.56 -2.24
N ASP A 27 14.55 -17.13 -1.13
CA ASP A 27 13.50 -16.11 -1.10
C ASP A 27 13.97 -14.83 -1.84
N PRO A 28 13.24 -14.38 -2.87
CA PRO A 28 13.66 -13.24 -3.69
C PRO A 28 13.76 -11.91 -2.91
N LEU A 29 13.07 -11.78 -1.77
CA LEU A 29 13.10 -10.57 -0.94
C LEU A 29 14.01 -10.70 0.28
N ALA A 30 14.55 -11.89 0.60
CA ALA A 30 15.42 -12.07 1.77
C ALA A 30 16.63 -11.12 1.79
N PRO A 31 17.33 -10.84 0.66
CA PRO A 31 18.47 -9.92 0.67
C PRO A 31 18.11 -8.47 1.07
N LEU A 32 16.85 -8.08 1.01
CA LEU A 32 16.42 -6.75 1.42
C LEU A 32 16.52 -6.53 2.93
N LEU A 33 16.52 -7.60 3.73
CA LEU A 33 16.69 -7.53 5.18
C LEU A 33 18.10 -7.11 5.61
N ASP A 34 19.09 -7.33 4.73
CA ASP A 34 20.48 -6.94 4.96
C ASP A 34 20.73 -5.45 4.66
N LEU A 35 19.75 -4.75 4.08
CA LEU A 35 19.88 -3.32 3.81
C LEU A 35 19.82 -2.50 5.11
N PRO A 36 20.55 -1.36 5.17
CA PRO A 36 20.67 -0.56 6.38
C PRO A 36 19.33 -0.16 7.00
N GLY A 37 19.10 -0.49 8.27
CA GLY A 37 17.92 -0.13 9.05
C GLY A 37 16.67 -0.97 8.77
N VAL A 38 16.65 -1.83 7.75
CA VAL A 38 15.45 -2.58 7.36
C VAL A 38 15.05 -3.60 8.43
N ALA A 39 16.01 -4.37 8.95
CA ALA A 39 15.73 -5.33 10.01
C ALA A 39 15.18 -4.66 11.28
N ASP A 40 15.75 -3.50 11.66
CA ASP A 40 15.27 -2.71 12.80
C ASP A 40 13.87 -2.16 12.57
N GLY A 41 13.58 -1.67 11.35
CA GLY A 41 12.25 -1.22 10.93
C GLY A 41 11.21 -2.33 11.02
N VAL A 42 11.54 -3.54 10.58
CA VAL A 42 10.69 -4.73 10.70
C VAL A 42 10.40 -5.06 12.16
N ALA A 43 11.44 -5.07 13.02
CA ALA A 43 11.29 -5.34 14.46
C ALA A 43 10.41 -4.29 15.14
N ALA A 44 10.65 -3.00 14.86
CA ALA A 44 9.85 -1.89 15.38
C ALA A 44 8.39 -1.98 14.96
N THR A 45 8.13 -2.29 13.70
CA THR A 45 6.76 -2.47 13.16
C THR A 45 6.04 -3.60 13.87
N ARG A 46 6.68 -4.76 14.02
CA ARG A 46 6.11 -5.91 14.72
C ARG A 46 5.76 -5.54 16.16
N SER A 47 6.71 -4.98 16.89
CA SER A 47 6.52 -4.57 18.30
C SER A 47 5.38 -3.58 18.47
N ALA A 48 5.28 -2.58 17.58
CA ALA A 48 4.21 -1.59 17.63
C ALA A 48 2.83 -2.23 17.38
N VAL A 49 2.71 -3.09 16.37
CA VAL A 49 1.44 -3.75 16.04
C VAL A 49 1.06 -4.75 17.13
N ASP A 50 1.99 -5.54 17.65
CA ASP A 50 1.71 -6.46 18.77
C ASP A 50 1.21 -5.70 20.00
N THR A 51 1.78 -4.53 20.30
CA THR A 51 1.32 -3.66 21.38
C THR A 51 -0.11 -3.17 21.13
N LEU A 52 -0.44 -2.76 19.91
CA LEU A 52 -1.80 -2.36 19.52
C LEU A 52 -2.79 -3.52 19.69
N LEU A 53 -2.46 -4.71 19.14
CA LEU A 53 -3.34 -5.88 19.19
C LEU A 53 -3.63 -6.35 20.63
N ASN A 54 -2.72 -6.08 21.56
CA ASN A 54 -2.89 -6.33 22.99
C ASN A 54 -3.67 -5.23 23.72
N ASN A 55 -4.09 -4.15 23.04
CA ASN A 55 -4.85 -3.07 23.66
C ASN A 55 -6.20 -3.57 24.20
N ARG A 56 -6.49 -3.25 25.46
CA ARG A 56 -7.71 -3.72 26.15
C ARG A 56 -8.99 -3.21 25.49
N SER A 57 -8.98 -2.03 24.91
CA SER A 57 -10.13 -1.44 24.23
C SER A 57 -10.58 -2.29 23.02
N LEU A 58 -9.66 -2.95 22.33
CA LEU A 58 -9.98 -3.82 21.19
C LEU A 58 -10.80 -5.06 21.57
N ARG A 59 -10.80 -5.47 22.84
CA ARG A 59 -11.64 -6.61 23.29
C ARG A 59 -13.12 -6.29 23.21
N ARG A 60 -13.50 -5.02 23.34
CA ARG A 60 -14.91 -4.59 23.37
C ARG A 60 -15.30 -3.80 22.13
N HIS A 61 -14.36 -3.04 21.55
CA HIS A 61 -14.59 -2.05 20.49
C HIS A 61 -13.90 -2.38 19.17
N SER A 62 -13.42 -3.62 18.98
CA SER A 62 -12.68 -3.98 17.76
C SER A 62 -13.44 -3.66 16.46
N PRO A 63 -14.76 -3.93 16.33
CA PRO A 63 -15.51 -3.54 15.13
C PRO A 63 -15.55 -2.03 14.91
N ASP A 64 -15.78 -1.25 15.98
CA ASP A 64 -15.87 0.21 15.91
C ASP A 64 -14.50 0.84 15.54
N VAL A 65 -13.43 0.32 16.17
CA VAL A 65 -12.05 0.72 15.83
C VAL A 65 -11.73 0.40 14.39
N SER A 66 -12.12 -0.76 13.89
CA SER A 66 -11.91 -1.15 12.48
C SER A 66 -12.68 -0.24 11.53
N ALA A 67 -13.93 0.08 11.84
CA ALA A 67 -14.74 1.00 11.04
C ALA A 67 -14.14 2.41 11.00
N GLU A 68 -13.74 2.94 12.15
CA GLU A 68 -13.11 4.26 12.24
C GLU A 68 -11.74 4.29 11.55
N SER A 69 -10.93 3.24 11.69
CA SER A 69 -9.65 3.09 10.98
C SER A 69 -9.87 3.07 9.46
N SER A 70 -10.88 2.34 8.99
CA SER A 70 -11.24 2.28 7.57
C SER A 70 -11.67 3.65 7.04
N LEU A 71 -12.52 4.37 7.78
CA LEU A 71 -12.97 5.71 7.42
C LEU A 71 -11.81 6.71 7.34
N ARG A 72 -10.96 6.75 8.37
CA ARG A 72 -9.77 7.62 8.38
C ARG A 72 -8.79 7.25 7.29
N GLY A 73 -8.54 5.96 7.07
CA GLY A 73 -7.69 5.48 5.99
C GLY A 73 -8.20 5.93 4.62
N ALA A 74 -9.51 5.79 4.35
CA ALA A 74 -10.12 6.27 3.12
C ALA A 74 -9.96 7.78 2.94
N TRP A 75 -10.32 8.55 3.96
CA TRP A 75 -10.16 10.01 3.93
C TRP A 75 -8.71 10.43 3.64
N ILE A 76 -7.77 9.93 4.42
CA ILE A 76 -6.36 10.29 4.24
C ILE A 76 -5.84 9.83 2.89
N SER A 77 -6.26 8.65 2.43
CA SER A 77 -5.89 8.15 1.11
C SER A 77 -6.38 9.07 -0.02
N ALA A 78 -7.61 9.59 0.09
CA ALA A 78 -8.13 10.60 -0.86
C ALA A 78 -7.32 11.90 -0.80
N VAL A 79 -7.01 12.41 0.39
CA VAL A 79 -6.18 13.62 0.59
C VAL A 79 -4.78 13.45 0.00
N LEU A 80 -4.12 12.32 0.23
CA LEU A 80 -2.82 11.99 -0.36
C LEU A 80 -2.88 11.85 -1.90
N SER A 81 -4.07 11.67 -2.46
CA SER A 81 -4.32 11.61 -3.90
C SER A 81 -4.82 12.93 -4.49
N GLY A 82 -4.89 14.01 -3.68
CA GLY A 82 -5.22 15.36 -4.13
C GLY A 82 -6.59 15.88 -3.73
N ALA A 83 -7.42 15.12 -3.00
CA ALA A 83 -8.67 15.62 -2.47
C ALA A 83 -8.42 16.70 -1.39
N SER A 84 -9.24 17.77 -1.40
CA SER A 84 -9.18 18.86 -0.43
C SER A 84 -10.44 18.86 0.44
N VAL A 85 -10.53 17.88 1.34
CA VAL A 85 -11.72 17.65 2.18
C VAL A 85 -11.34 17.42 3.64
N ALA A 86 -12.17 17.88 4.59
CA ALA A 86 -11.99 17.56 5.99
C ALA A 86 -12.62 16.21 6.35
N LEU A 87 -12.11 15.55 7.40
CA LEU A 87 -12.71 14.31 7.90
C LEU A 87 -14.18 14.47 8.30
N ALA A 88 -14.54 15.66 8.85
CA ALA A 88 -15.91 15.98 9.22
C ALA A 88 -16.86 15.96 8.01
N ASP A 89 -16.40 16.42 6.84
CA ASP A 89 -17.18 16.43 5.61
C ASP A 89 -17.41 15.02 5.08
N VAL A 90 -16.41 14.14 5.22
CA VAL A 90 -16.56 12.71 4.87
C VAL A 90 -17.59 12.04 5.79
N ARG A 91 -17.53 12.31 7.10
CA ARG A 91 -18.47 11.75 8.10
C ARG A 91 -19.91 12.21 7.90
N SER A 92 -20.10 13.48 7.61
CA SER A 92 -21.42 14.06 7.40
C SER A 92 -22.03 13.76 6.04
N GLY A 93 -21.23 13.21 5.09
CA GLY A 93 -21.63 13.02 3.71
C GLY A 93 -21.51 14.28 2.84
N ALA A 94 -21.02 15.41 3.39
CA ALA A 94 -20.83 16.65 2.62
C ALA A 94 -19.82 16.47 1.46
N ALA A 95 -18.87 15.55 1.60
CA ALA A 95 -17.89 15.18 0.56
C ALA A 95 -18.39 14.09 -0.40
N ALA A 96 -19.69 13.75 -0.42
CA ALA A 96 -20.23 12.66 -1.24
C ALA A 96 -20.08 12.87 -2.76
N SER A 97 -19.91 14.10 -3.22
CA SER A 97 -19.68 14.43 -4.65
C SER A 97 -18.20 14.38 -5.07
N ASP A 98 -17.25 14.23 -4.13
CA ASP A 98 -15.83 14.15 -4.46
C ASP A 98 -15.49 12.72 -4.95
N PRO A 99 -15.07 12.54 -6.22
CA PRO A 99 -14.84 11.22 -6.78
C PRO A 99 -13.65 10.49 -6.17
N LEU A 100 -12.61 11.21 -5.68
CA LEU A 100 -11.48 10.60 -4.98
C LEU A 100 -11.91 10.07 -3.61
N VAL A 101 -12.75 10.82 -2.89
CA VAL A 101 -13.31 10.38 -1.59
C VAL A 101 -14.17 9.13 -1.80
N GLN A 102 -15.08 9.15 -2.78
CA GLN A 102 -15.94 7.99 -3.07
C GLN A 102 -15.13 6.78 -3.50
N GLY A 103 -14.12 6.97 -4.35
CA GLY A 103 -13.19 5.93 -4.77
C GLY A 103 -12.43 5.31 -3.60
N ALA A 104 -11.91 6.15 -2.70
CA ALA A 104 -11.19 5.71 -1.51
C ALA A 104 -12.10 4.93 -0.55
N LEU A 105 -13.32 5.41 -0.31
CA LEU A 105 -14.30 4.72 0.55
C LEU A 105 -14.67 3.34 -0.01
N ARG A 106 -14.94 3.23 -1.33
CA ARG A 106 -15.24 1.95 -1.96
C ARG A 106 -14.06 0.98 -1.89
N ALA A 107 -12.84 1.46 -2.16
CA ALA A 107 -11.64 0.63 -2.09
C ALA A 107 -11.41 0.11 -0.66
N GLN A 108 -11.54 0.96 0.35
CA GLN A 108 -11.39 0.56 1.76
C GLN A 108 -12.48 -0.42 2.21
N ALA A 109 -13.73 -0.19 1.83
CA ALA A 109 -14.83 -1.09 2.17
C ALA A 109 -14.68 -2.49 1.55
N ALA A 110 -13.95 -2.59 0.44
CA ALA A 110 -13.72 -3.85 -0.26
C ALA A 110 -12.58 -4.71 0.35
N ILE A 111 -11.72 -4.16 1.22
CA ILE A 111 -10.52 -4.83 1.72
C ILE A 111 -10.85 -6.19 2.33
N GLY A 112 -11.82 -6.26 3.25
CA GLY A 112 -12.19 -7.52 3.88
C GLY A 112 -12.67 -8.58 2.89
N ALA A 113 -13.46 -8.19 1.89
CA ALA A 113 -13.97 -9.11 0.86
C ALA A 113 -12.88 -9.53 -0.16
N LEU A 114 -11.82 -8.74 -0.29
CA LEU A 114 -10.72 -9.01 -1.23
C LEU A 114 -9.54 -9.76 -0.59
N ALA A 115 -9.54 -9.97 0.73
CA ALA A 115 -8.41 -10.59 1.43
C ALA A 115 -8.08 -12.00 0.88
N ASP A 116 -9.07 -12.85 0.71
CA ASP A 116 -8.88 -14.19 0.12
C ASP A 116 -8.45 -14.12 -1.35
N THR A 117 -9.03 -13.19 -2.12
CA THR A 117 -8.62 -12.97 -3.51
C THR A 117 -7.17 -12.48 -3.60
N TRP A 118 -6.74 -11.65 -2.64
CA TRP A 118 -5.35 -11.16 -2.59
C TRP A 118 -4.36 -12.30 -2.43
N THR A 119 -4.63 -13.23 -1.53
CA THR A 119 -3.77 -14.40 -1.28
C THR A 119 -3.59 -15.29 -2.52
N HIS A 120 -4.65 -15.51 -3.30
CA HIS A 120 -4.63 -16.49 -4.39
C HIS A 120 -4.51 -15.87 -5.79
N ALA A 121 -4.97 -14.64 -5.95
CA ALA A 121 -5.04 -13.95 -7.24
C ALA A 121 -4.82 -12.44 -7.09
N PRO A 122 -3.63 -11.96 -6.64
CA PRO A 122 -3.39 -10.56 -6.30
C PRO A 122 -3.66 -9.61 -7.47
N ARG A 123 -3.44 -10.04 -8.71
CA ARG A 123 -3.78 -9.23 -9.89
C ARG A 123 -5.27 -8.98 -10.05
N GLN A 124 -6.12 -9.96 -9.71
CA GLN A 124 -7.58 -9.78 -9.73
C GLN A 124 -8.02 -8.81 -8.62
N ALA A 125 -7.42 -8.92 -7.44
CA ALA A 125 -7.68 -7.98 -6.35
C ALA A 125 -7.28 -6.54 -6.74
N LEU A 126 -6.13 -6.33 -7.37
CA LEU A 126 -5.70 -5.02 -7.88
C LEU A 126 -6.66 -4.48 -8.95
N ALA A 127 -7.08 -5.31 -9.90
CA ALA A 127 -8.06 -4.92 -10.91
C ALA A 127 -9.39 -4.50 -10.28
N ARG A 128 -9.86 -5.23 -9.27
CA ARG A 128 -11.09 -4.89 -8.55
C ARG A 128 -10.96 -3.60 -7.75
N LEU A 129 -9.83 -3.40 -7.05
CA LEU A 129 -9.54 -2.15 -6.34
C LEU A 129 -9.53 -0.96 -7.31
N HIS A 130 -8.87 -1.10 -8.48
CA HIS A 130 -8.88 -0.04 -9.49
C HIS A 130 -10.29 0.25 -9.98
N ALA A 131 -11.07 -0.77 -10.33
CA ALA A 131 -12.44 -0.57 -10.80
C ALA A 131 -13.32 0.16 -9.76
N LEU A 132 -13.16 -0.13 -8.48
CA LEU A 132 -13.88 0.53 -7.39
C LEU A 132 -13.39 1.96 -7.15
N ALA A 133 -12.08 2.17 -7.17
CA ALA A 133 -11.48 3.47 -6.88
C ALA A 133 -11.69 4.48 -8.02
N ALA A 134 -11.65 4.02 -9.29
CA ALA A 134 -11.71 4.87 -10.48
C ALA A 134 -13.11 5.04 -11.09
N ALA A 135 -14.13 4.42 -10.52
CA ALA A 135 -15.47 4.33 -11.12
C ALA A 135 -16.09 5.68 -11.53
N ASP A 136 -15.78 6.76 -10.77
CA ASP A 136 -16.30 8.10 -11.04
C ASP A 136 -15.25 9.02 -11.71
N LEU A 137 -14.04 8.51 -11.99
CA LEU A 137 -12.93 9.27 -12.55
C LEU A 137 -12.60 8.86 -13.99
N VAL A 138 -12.88 7.62 -14.35
CA VAL A 138 -12.58 7.05 -15.67
C VAL A 138 -13.87 6.87 -16.44
N GLY A 139 -14.04 7.62 -17.54
CA GLY A 139 -15.22 7.58 -18.38
C GLY A 139 -15.33 6.30 -19.22
N ASP A 140 -14.21 5.73 -19.64
CA ASP A 140 -14.16 4.45 -20.35
C ASP A 140 -14.24 3.28 -19.36
N ARG A 141 -15.40 2.62 -19.34
CA ARG A 141 -15.64 1.46 -18.46
C ARG A 141 -14.74 0.27 -18.79
N ASP A 142 -14.30 0.14 -20.03
CA ASP A 142 -13.41 -0.94 -20.45
C ASP A 142 -11.97 -0.74 -19.94
N ALA A 143 -11.60 0.46 -19.56
CA ALA A 143 -10.33 0.75 -18.91
C ALA A 143 -10.32 0.38 -17.41
N LEU A 144 -11.49 0.25 -16.78
CA LEU A 144 -11.59 -0.09 -15.36
C LEU A 144 -11.03 -1.50 -15.09
N GLY A 145 -10.14 -1.58 -14.12
CA GLY A 145 -9.48 -2.83 -13.74
C GLY A 145 -8.28 -3.21 -14.64
N ARG A 146 -8.02 -2.48 -15.70
CA ARG A 146 -6.85 -2.72 -16.58
C ARG A 146 -5.65 -1.89 -16.11
N PRO A 147 -4.48 -2.51 -15.95
CA PRO A 147 -3.28 -1.76 -15.65
C PRO A 147 -2.81 -0.96 -16.86
N ALA A 148 -2.07 0.12 -16.61
CA ALA A 148 -1.46 0.93 -17.64
C ALA A 148 -0.59 0.09 -18.60
N ALA A 149 -0.51 0.51 -19.85
CA ALA A 149 0.30 -0.15 -20.87
C ALA A 149 1.76 -0.29 -20.40
N GLY A 150 2.33 -1.49 -20.55
CA GLY A 150 3.70 -1.81 -20.12
C GLY A 150 3.84 -2.21 -18.64
N SER A 151 2.80 -2.06 -17.79
CA SER A 151 2.86 -2.48 -16.39
C SER A 151 2.63 -3.97 -16.18
N ALA A 152 2.00 -4.67 -17.11
CA ALA A 152 1.52 -6.04 -16.95
C ALA A 152 2.64 -7.01 -16.54
N GLN A 153 3.77 -7.00 -17.24
CA GLN A 153 4.89 -7.90 -16.96
C GLN A 153 5.46 -7.72 -15.54
N ARG A 154 5.57 -6.48 -15.06
CA ARG A 154 6.07 -6.22 -13.70
C ARG A 154 5.04 -6.58 -12.63
N LEU A 155 3.75 -6.40 -12.91
CA LEU A 155 2.70 -6.88 -12.02
C LEU A 155 2.62 -8.41 -11.97
N ASP A 156 2.93 -9.11 -13.08
CA ASP A 156 3.08 -10.57 -13.10
C ASP A 156 4.28 -11.01 -12.26
N ALA A 157 5.42 -10.32 -12.39
CA ALA A 157 6.59 -10.58 -11.56
C ALA A 157 6.33 -10.32 -10.08
N LEU A 158 5.59 -9.24 -9.75
CA LEU A 158 5.17 -8.96 -8.38
C LEU A 158 4.30 -10.10 -7.83
N ALA A 159 3.32 -10.56 -8.60
CA ALA A 159 2.45 -11.67 -8.20
C ALA A 159 3.26 -12.96 -7.95
N ALA A 160 4.21 -13.28 -8.82
CA ALA A 160 5.10 -14.43 -8.65
C ALA A 160 5.98 -14.32 -7.39
N VAL A 161 6.46 -13.12 -7.05
CA VAL A 161 7.19 -12.89 -5.80
C VAL A 161 6.29 -13.08 -4.59
N LEU A 162 5.05 -12.57 -4.63
CA LEU A 162 4.08 -12.73 -3.54
C LEU A 162 3.77 -14.20 -3.24
N ASP A 163 3.75 -15.04 -4.26
CA ASP A 163 3.46 -16.48 -4.15
C ASP A 163 4.56 -17.24 -3.40
N VAL A 164 5.82 -16.84 -3.55
CA VAL A 164 6.97 -17.63 -3.05
C VAL A 164 7.67 -17.00 -1.83
N THR A 165 7.57 -15.69 -1.62
CA THR A 165 8.33 -15.00 -0.57
C THR A 165 7.82 -15.30 0.83
N GLN A 166 8.77 -15.50 1.75
CA GLN A 166 8.55 -15.61 3.20
C GLN A 166 9.06 -14.36 3.96
N ALA A 167 9.42 -13.31 3.22
CA ALA A 167 9.88 -12.08 3.83
C ALA A 167 8.82 -11.47 4.77
N PRO A 168 9.24 -10.71 5.79
CA PRO A 168 8.34 -10.07 6.73
C PRO A 168 7.29 -9.19 6.04
N ALA A 169 6.07 -9.16 6.59
CA ALA A 169 4.94 -8.41 6.07
C ALA A 169 5.27 -6.95 5.74
N THR A 170 6.06 -6.29 6.59
CA THR A 170 6.53 -4.90 6.40
C THR A 170 7.30 -4.73 5.10
N VAL A 171 8.21 -5.65 4.79
CA VAL A 171 9.01 -5.62 3.55
C VAL A 171 8.12 -5.89 2.35
N VAL A 172 7.30 -6.95 2.41
CA VAL A 172 6.39 -7.32 1.31
C VAL A 172 5.43 -6.19 0.98
N ALA A 173 4.81 -5.59 2.00
CA ALA A 173 3.89 -4.47 1.82
C ALA A 173 4.57 -3.24 1.22
N ALA A 174 5.80 -2.93 1.61
CA ALA A 174 6.57 -1.84 1.05
C ALA A 174 6.94 -2.07 -0.42
N ILE A 175 7.27 -3.31 -0.82
CA ILE A 175 7.53 -3.66 -2.21
C ILE A 175 6.24 -3.54 -3.05
N VAL A 176 5.12 -4.08 -2.58
CA VAL A 176 3.81 -3.94 -3.24
C VAL A 176 3.49 -2.46 -3.48
N HIS A 177 3.63 -1.64 -2.45
CA HIS A 177 3.37 -0.21 -2.51
C HIS A 177 4.27 0.51 -3.52
N GLY A 178 5.58 0.27 -3.42
CA GLY A 178 6.58 0.88 -4.30
C GLY A 178 6.41 0.50 -5.77
N GLU A 179 6.11 -0.77 -6.06
CA GLU A 179 5.89 -1.25 -7.42
C GLU A 179 4.67 -0.62 -8.07
N ILE A 180 3.52 -0.61 -7.39
CA ILE A 180 2.28 -0.03 -7.93
C ILE A 180 2.44 1.47 -8.21
N LEU A 181 3.07 2.21 -7.28
CA LEU A 181 3.31 3.65 -7.45
C LEU A 181 4.39 3.96 -8.49
N SER A 182 5.45 3.14 -8.56
CA SER A 182 6.54 3.39 -9.51
C SER A 182 6.13 3.16 -10.95
N LEU A 183 5.21 2.21 -11.17
CA LEU A 183 4.62 1.89 -12.47
C LEU A 183 3.52 2.86 -12.87
N ASP A 184 2.97 3.60 -11.93
CA ASP A 184 1.67 4.30 -12.08
C ASP A 184 0.61 3.39 -12.72
N ALA A 185 0.57 2.15 -12.22
CA ALA A 185 -0.09 1.03 -12.89
C ALA A 185 -1.61 1.21 -13.03
N PHE A 186 -2.21 2.03 -12.20
CA PHE A 186 -3.66 2.22 -12.09
C PHE A 186 -4.05 3.71 -12.06
N ALA A 187 -3.45 4.49 -12.97
CA ALA A 187 -3.79 5.91 -13.11
C ALA A 187 -5.30 6.09 -13.43
N PRO A 188 -5.93 7.16 -12.91
CA PRO A 188 -5.38 8.24 -12.07
C PRO A 188 -5.38 7.92 -10.56
N VAL A 189 -5.70 6.70 -10.14
CA VAL A 189 -5.90 6.32 -8.73
C VAL A 189 -4.85 5.33 -8.20
N SER A 190 -3.67 5.27 -8.82
CA SER A 190 -2.60 4.35 -8.40
C SER A 190 -2.27 4.47 -6.91
N GLY A 191 -2.34 5.67 -6.33
CA GLY A 191 -2.14 5.88 -4.90
C GLY A 191 -3.21 5.23 -4.03
N LEU A 192 -4.49 5.29 -4.42
CA LEU A 192 -5.59 4.62 -3.70
C LEU A 192 -5.41 3.11 -3.74
N VAL A 193 -5.12 2.56 -4.94
CA VAL A 193 -4.92 1.12 -5.14
C VAL A 193 -3.71 0.63 -4.36
N ALA A 194 -2.58 1.34 -4.41
CA ALA A 194 -1.35 0.96 -3.72
C ALA A 194 -1.53 0.88 -2.20
N ARG A 195 -2.14 1.89 -1.58
CA ARG A 195 -2.38 1.90 -0.12
C ARG A 195 -3.39 0.83 0.31
N ALA A 196 -4.44 0.58 -0.49
CA ALA A 196 -5.35 -0.53 -0.23
C ALA A 196 -4.65 -1.91 -0.35
N ALA A 197 -3.76 -2.07 -1.33
CA ALA A 197 -2.95 -3.27 -1.50
C ALA A 197 -1.97 -3.50 -0.33
N VAL A 198 -1.42 -2.42 0.26
CA VAL A 198 -0.64 -2.50 1.51
C VAL A 198 -1.46 -3.14 2.62
N ARG A 199 -2.69 -2.67 2.85
CA ARG A 199 -3.56 -3.25 3.89
C ARG A 199 -3.87 -4.72 3.62
N LEU A 200 -4.19 -5.08 2.38
CA LEU A 200 -4.38 -6.48 1.99
C LEU A 200 -3.15 -7.33 2.28
N THR A 201 -1.95 -6.82 1.98
CA THR A 201 -0.69 -7.51 2.26
C THR A 201 -0.45 -7.69 3.76
N LEU A 202 -0.76 -6.68 4.59
CA LEU A 202 -0.61 -6.78 6.04
C LEU A 202 -1.60 -7.78 6.65
N ILE A 203 -2.81 -7.92 6.10
CA ILE A 203 -3.78 -8.96 6.46
C ILE A 203 -3.25 -10.34 6.08
N ASP A 204 -2.89 -10.53 4.81
CA ASP A 204 -2.44 -11.80 4.24
C ASP A 204 -1.21 -12.36 4.96
N ARG A 205 -0.26 -11.49 5.29
CA ARG A 205 0.97 -11.84 6.01
C ARG A 205 0.81 -11.87 7.53
N GLY A 206 -0.39 -11.70 8.05
CA GLY A 206 -0.73 -11.85 9.45
C GLY A 206 -0.14 -10.79 10.39
N LEU A 207 0.34 -9.65 9.87
CA LEU A 207 0.82 -8.56 10.72
C LEU A 207 -0.36 -7.76 11.29
N ASP A 208 -1.34 -7.40 10.46
CA ASP A 208 -2.56 -6.69 10.87
C ASP A 208 -3.82 -7.40 10.34
N PRO A 209 -4.18 -8.55 10.90
CA PRO A 209 -5.23 -9.41 10.35
C PRO A 209 -6.63 -8.80 10.40
N LYS A 210 -6.81 -7.70 11.14
CA LYS A 210 -8.08 -6.97 11.27
C LYS A 210 -8.08 -5.63 10.55
N SER A 211 -7.01 -5.28 9.84
CA SER A 211 -6.82 -3.99 9.16
C SER A 211 -7.09 -2.79 10.07
N LEU A 212 -6.51 -2.82 11.27
CA LEU A 212 -6.70 -1.79 12.29
C LEU A 212 -5.74 -0.61 12.10
N VAL A 213 -4.55 -0.86 11.55
CA VAL A 213 -3.50 0.17 11.42
C VAL A 213 -3.86 1.17 10.33
N VAL A 214 -3.91 2.46 10.67
CA VAL A 214 -4.12 3.55 9.69
C VAL A 214 -2.78 3.92 9.05
N VAL A 215 -2.25 3.07 8.17
CA VAL A 215 -0.94 3.26 7.52
C VAL A 215 -0.89 4.57 6.75
N GLU A 216 -2.01 4.98 6.18
CA GLU A 216 -2.18 6.23 5.44
C GLU A 216 -1.85 7.47 6.30
N ALA A 217 -2.17 7.43 7.62
CA ALA A 217 -1.83 8.49 8.55
C ALA A 217 -0.31 8.64 8.67
N GLY A 218 0.42 7.53 8.72
CA GLY A 218 1.88 7.57 8.72
C GLY A 218 2.46 8.24 7.49
N HIS A 219 1.99 7.90 6.30
CA HIS A 219 2.46 8.54 5.08
C HIS A 219 2.14 10.04 5.05
N ARG A 220 0.96 10.46 5.52
CA ARG A 220 0.59 11.87 5.64
C ARG A 220 1.48 12.62 6.62
N ASP A 221 1.69 12.05 7.79
CA ASP A 221 2.44 12.71 8.87
C ASP A 221 3.95 12.81 8.56
N LEU A 222 4.48 11.87 7.80
CA LEU A 222 5.85 11.92 7.28
C LEU A 222 6.00 12.91 6.09
N GLY A 223 4.90 13.44 5.57
CA GLY A 223 4.85 14.57 4.65
C GLY A 223 5.70 14.37 3.38
N ALA A 224 6.55 15.35 3.07
CA ALA A 224 7.38 15.35 1.86
C ALA A 224 8.34 14.14 1.78
N ARG A 225 8.66 13.49 2.91
CA ARG A 225 9.50 12.29 2.94
C ARG A 225 8.86 11.13 2.15
N TYR A 226 7.54 11.07 2.05
CA TYR A 226 6.85 10.05 1.24
C TYR A 226 7.23 10.12 -0.23
N GLY A 227 7.15 11.31 -0.83
CA GLY A 227 7.51 11.52 -2.24
C GLY A 227 9.01 11.32 -2.51
N SER A 228 9.88 11.82 -1.62
CA SER A 228 11.34 11.66 -1.77
C SER A 228 11.78 10.21 -1.60
N ALA A 229 11.20 9.45 -0.67
CA ALA A 229 11.49 8.03 -0.51
C ALA A 229 11.03 7.20 -1.73
N LEU A 230 9.86 7.52 -2.32
CA LEU A 230 9.42 6.88 -3.57
C LEU A 230 10.36 7.20 -4.73
N THR A 231 10.84 8.44 -4.82
CA THR A 231 11.83 8.82 -5.84
C THR A 231 13.14 8.04 -5.67
N ALA A 232 13.60 7.89 -4.43
CA ALA A 232 14.77 7.07 -4.12
C ALA A 232 14.55 5.59 -4.50
N TYR A 233 13.38 5.02 -4.19
CA TYR A 233 13.02 3.65 -4.61
C TYR A 233 13.11 3.45 -6.13
N ARG A 234 12.61 4.41 -6.90
CA ARG A 234 12.64 4.38 -8.37
C ARG A 234 14.05 4.36 -8.95
N SER A 235 15.05 4.82 -8.21
CA SER A 235 16.47 4.75 -8.64
C SER A 235 16.97 3.30 -8.74
N GLY A 236 16.35 2.36 -8.03
CA GLY A 236 16.74 0.95 -7.99
C GLY A 236 18.09 0.71 -7.30
N THR A 237 18.64 1.70 -6.61
CA THR A 237 19.87 1.54 -5.83
C THR A 237 19.58 0.90 -4.48
N PRO A 238 20.53 0.14 -3.88
CA PRO A 238 20.34 -0.43 -2.55
C PRO A 238 19.94 0.61 -1.50
N ASP A 239 20.58 1.77 -1.49
CA ASP A 239 20.27 2.88 -0.57
C ASP A 239 18.88 3.44 -0.79
N GLY A 240 18.47 3.60 -2.05
CA GLY A 240 17.12 4.08 -2.39
C GLY A 240 16.04 3.10 -1.98
N ILE A 241 16.30 1.80 -2.12
CA ILE A 241 15.40 0.74 -1.65
C ILE A 241 15.33 0.76 -0.13
N ALA A 242 16.48 0.82 0.57
CA ALA A 242 16.53 0.91 2.03
C ALA A 242 15.74 2.13 2.54
N GLN A 243 15.91 3.29 1.92
CA GLN A 243 15.19 4.51 2.29
C GLN A 243 13.67 4.33 2.19
N TRP A 244 13.19 3.68 1.13
CA TRP A 244 11.76 3.39 0.94
C TRP A 244 11.22 2.40 1.97
N LEU A 245 11.91 1.28 2.20
CA LEU A 245 11.52 0.27 3.15
C LEU A 245 11.44 0.84 4.57
N ASN A 246 12.44 1.62 4.98
CA ASN A 246 12.47 2.30 6.28
C ASN A 246 11.34 3.34 6.41
N HIS A 247 11.05 4.12 5.34
CA HIS A 247 9.91 5.03 5.32
C HIS A 247 8.59 4.28 5.52
N CYS A 248 8.38 3.15 4.83
CA CYS A 248 7.16 2.36 4.95
C CYS A 248 7.01 1.75 6.36
N ALA A 249 8.11 1.26 6.96
CA ALA A 249 8.12 0.78 8.33
C ALA A 249 7.72 1.89 9.32
N GLU A 250 8.32 3.07 9.19
CA GLU A 250 7.99 4.24 10.02
C GLU A 250 6.53 4.68 9.83
N ALA A 251 6.00 4.60 8.61
CA ALA A 251 4.60 4.89 8.33
C ALA A 251 3.65 3.92 9.03
N ILE A 252 3.96 2.62 9.07
CA ILE A 252 3.16 1.64 9.82
C ILE A 252 3.21 1.94 11.32
N VAL A 253 4.39 2.20 11.89
CA VAL A 253 4.53 2.55 13.31
C VAL A 253 3.74 3.81 13.67
N THR A 254 3.77 4.82 12.81
CA THR A 254 2.98 6.06 12.99
C THR A 254 1.49 5.79 12.85
N GLY A 255 1.09 4.95 11.90
CA GLY A 255 -0.30 4.50 11.75
C GLY A 255 -0.83 3.74 12.97
N VAL A 256 0.02 2.98 13.66
CA VAL A 256 -0.32 2.35 14.96
C VAL A 256 -0.66 3.40 16.02
N ARG A 257 0.09 4.52 16.08
CA ARG A 257 -0.20 5.62 17.03
C ARG A 257 -1.57 6.24 16.76
N GLU A 258 -1.92 6.46 15.48
CA GLU A 258 -3.24 6.94 15.08
C GLU A 258 -4.35 5.98 15.55
N THR A 259 -4.18 4.67 15.33
CA THR A 259 -5.15 3.66 15.78
C THR A 259 -5.23 3.58 17.30
N THR A 260 -4.13 3.74 18.00
CA THR A 260 -4.12 3.79 19.47
C THR A 260 -4.94 4.99 19.98
N ALA A 261 -4.81 6.16 19.36
CA ALA A 261 -5.63 7.32 19.69
C ALA A 261 -7.13 7.07 19.44
N ILE A 262 -7.50 6.33 18.40
CA ILE A 262 -8.88 5.87 18.16
C ILE A 262 -9.34 4.99 19.33
N CYS A 263 -8.56 3.99 19.73
CA CYS A 263 -8.88 3.11 20.87
C CYS A 263 -9.09 3.90 22.17
N GLU A 264 -8.25 4.89 22.44
CA GLU A 264 -8.37 5.76 23.63
C GLU A 264 -9.60 6.64 23.58
N ALA A 265 -9.94 7.19 22.40
CA ALA A 265 -11.16 7.99 22.23
C ALA A 265 -12.41 7.16 22.51
N MET A 266 -12.49 5.93 21.98
CA MET A 266 -13.61 5.02 22.21
C MET A 266 -13.70 4.50 23.65
N ALA A 267 -12.59 4.44 24.38
CA ALA A 267 -12.60 4.04 25.78
C ALA A 267 -13.12 5.15 26.73
N ARG A 268 -13.16 6.42 26.27
CA ARG A 268 -13.64 7.56 27.04
C ARG A 268 -15.11 7.91 26.81
N GLY A 269 -15.68 7.49 25.68
CA GLY A 269 -17.11 7.67 25.31
C GLY A 269 -17.95 6.52 25.73
#